data_f2712e8218d237db1ef3d42f261238ff
#
_entry.id   f2712e8218d237db1ef3d42f261238ff
#
_cell.length_a   1.000
_cell.length_b   1.000
_cell.length_c   1.000
_cell.angle_alpha   90.00
_cell.angle_beta   90.00
_cell.angle_gamma   90.00
#
_symmetry.space_group_name_H-M   'P 1'
#
loop_
_entity.id
_entity.type
_entity.pdbx_description
1 polymer ?
#
loop_
_entity_poly.entity_id
_entity_poly.type
_entity_poly.pdbx_seq_one_letter_code
_entity_poly.pdbx_strand_id
1 'polypeptide(L)' 'MQTYKYNNTLKKALLVDIEAGRELMIQVGLEEGFTSKNTIVISQFIDQLLNQLEKVTATD' A
#
# COMPACT_ATOMS: atom_id res chain seq x y z
N MET A 1 -9.04 24.40 -2.26
CA MET A 1 -9.99 23.78 -1.37
C MET A 1 -9.30 22.90 -0.34
N GLN A 2 -9.88 22.85 0.84
CA GLN A 2 -9.33 22.05 1.93
C GLN A 2 -9.26 20.57 1.56
N THR A 3 -10.31 20.08 0.95
CA THR A 3 -10.39 18.67 0.58
C THR A 3 -9.26 18.27 -0.36
N TYR A 4 -8.98 19.11 -1.33
CA TYR A 4 -7.94 18.82 -2.30
C TYR A 4 -6.58 18.68 -1.64
N LYS A 5 -6.24 19.62 -0.74
CA LYS A 5 -4.97 19.59 -0.03
C LYS A 5 -4.86 18.37 0.87
N TYR A 6 -5.97 18.05 1.53
CA TYR A 6 -6.03 16.89 2.41
C TYR A 6 -5.80 15.60 1.63
N ASN A 7 -6.46 15.48 0.46
CA ASN A 7 -6.30 14.29 -0.37
C ASN A 7 -4.87 14.11 -0.83
N ASN A 8 -4.20 15.20 -1.14
CA ASN A 8 -2.81 15.13 -1.59
C ASN A 8 -1.89 14.60 -0.49
N THR A 9 -2.12 15.02 0.74
CA THR A 9 -1.37 14.51 1.89
C THR A 9 -1.63 13.03 2.09
N LEU A 10 -2.89 12.62 1.98
CA LEU A 10 -3.25 11.22 2.15
C LEU A 10 -2.62 10.36 1.07
N LYS A 11 -2.59 10.84 -0.16
CA LYS A 11 -1.94 10.11 -1.25
C LYS A 11 -0.48 9.85 -0.95
N LYS A 12 0.23 10.84 -0.45
CA LYS A 12 1.64 10.67 -0.12
C LYS A 12 1.85 9.64 0.97
N ALA A 13 1.01 9.69 1.99
CA ALA A 13 1.08 8.71 3.07
C ALA A 13 0.84 7.31 2.56
N LEU A 14 -0.15 7.13 1.70
CA LEU A 14 -0.46 5.83 1.13
C LEU A 14 0.69 5.31 0.26
N LEU A 15 1.31 6.19 -0.53
CA LEU A 15 2.43 5.78 -1.37
C LEU A 15 3.62 5.32 -0.54
N VAL A 16 3.91 6.01 0.57
CA VAL A 16 4.99 5.59 1.45
C VAL A 16 4.69 4.23 2.05
N ASP A 17 3.46 4.02 2.50
CA ASP A 17 3.05 2.74 3.07
C ASP A 17 3.12 1.61 2.05
N ILE A 18 2.72 1.88 0.82
CA ILE A 18 2.77 0.89 -0.24
C ILE A 18 4.22 0.49 -0.54
N GLU A 19 5.12 1.46 -0.59
CA GLU A 19 6.52 1.16 -0.82
C GLU A 19 7.12 0.34 0.31
N ALA A 20 6.83 0.71 1.54
CA ALA A 20 7.31 -0.04 2.70
C ALA A 20 6.75 -1.46 2.69
N GLY A 21 5.49 -1.60 2.33
CA GLY A 21 4.86 -2.92 2.25
C GLY A 21 5.50 -3.79 1.18
N ARG A 22 5.82 -3.21 0.04
CA ARG A 22 6.47 -3.96 -1.03
C ARG A 22 7.85 -4.45 -0.62
N GLU A 23 8.62 -3.60 0.05
CA GLU A 23 9.94 -3.99 0.54
C GLU A 23 9.83 -5.11 1.54
N LEU A 24 8.87 -5.00 2.46
CA LEU A 24 8.64 -6.06 3.43
C LEU A 24 8.23 -7.35 2.75
N MET A 25 7.37 -7.27 1.75
CA MET A 25 6.93 -8.45 1.02
C MET A 25 8.11 -9.16 0.36
N ILE A 26 9.01 -8.39 -0.25
CA ILE A 26 10.18 -8.97 -0.89
C ILE A 26 11.08 -9.66 0.13
N GLN A 27 11.32 -9.02 1.28
CA GLN A 27 12.13 -9.61 2.33
C GLN A 27 11.54 -10.91 2.83
N VAL A 28 10.26 -10.89 3.16
CA VAL A 28 9.59 -12.09 3.68
C VAL A 28 9.52 -13.16 2.59
N GLY A 29 9.27 -12.75 1.35
CA GLY A 29 9.22 -13.69 0.23
C GLY A 29 10.53 -14.38 0.00
N LEU A 30 11.65 -13.68 0.16
CA LEU A 30 12.96 -14.27 -0.01
C LEU A 30 13.31 -15.23 1.13
N GLU A 31 12.85 -14.91 2.35
CA GLU A 31 13.14 -15.72 3.51
C GLU A 31 12.22 -16.94 3.64
N GLU A 32 10.94 -16.75 3.37
CA GLU A 32 9.93 -17.78 3.63
C GLU A 32 9.29 -18.33 2.36
N GLY A 33 9.54 -17.69 1.21
CA GLY A 33 8.90 -18.06 -0.04
C GLY A 33 7.73 -17.14 -0.35
N PHE A 34 7.54 -16.86 -1.64
CA PHE A 34 6.50 -15.91 -2.07
C PHE A 34 5.10 -16.47 -1.96
N THR A 35 4.97 -17.77 -1.72
CA THR A 35 3.68 -18.40 -1.49
C THR A 35 3.42 -18.67 -0.02
N SER A 36 4.31 -18.21 0.86
CA SER A 36 4.11 -18.40 2.30
C SER A 36 2.90 -17.60 2.77
N LYS A 37 2.33 -18.04 3.88
CA LYS A 37 1.16 -17.40 4.46
C LYS A 37 1.46 -15.93 4.80
N ASN A 38 2.64 -15.66 5.34
CA ASN A 38 3.00 -14.30 5.71
C ASN A 38 3.13 -13.40 4.49
N THR A 39 3.73 -13.91 3.42
CA THR A 39 3.85 -13.16 2.18
C THR A 39 2.48 -12.83 1.60
N ILE A 40 1.57 -13.79 1.64
CA ILE A 40 0.22 -13.59 1.12
C ILE A 40 -0.53 -12.54 1.94
N VAL A 41 -0.38 -12.57 3.27
CA VAL A 41 -1.03 -11.56 4.12
C VAL A 41 -0.50 -10.16 3.81
N ILE A 42 0.80 -10.02 3.63
CA ILE A 42 1.40 -8.73 3.29
C ILE A 42 0.88 -8.26 1.94
N SER A 43 0.79 -9.16 0.98
CA SER A 43 0.26 -8.85 -0.35
C SER A 43 -1.16 -8.31 -0.26
N GLN A 44 -2.01 -8.94 0.56
CA GLN A 44 -3.39 -8.48 0.76
C GLN A 44 -3.44 -7.11 1.41
N PHE A 45 -2.53 -6.85 2.32
CA PHE A 45 -2.44 -5.53 2.95
C PHE A 45 -2.09 -4.47 1.90
N ILE A 46 -1.14 -4.75 1.02
CA ILE A 46 -0.77 -3.83 -0.05
C ILE A 46 -1.96 -3.59 -0.97
N ASP A 47 -2.71 -4.64 -1.29
CA ASP A 47 -3.90 -4.49 -2.13
C ASP A 47 -4.91 -3.53 -1.52
N GLN A 48 -5.10 -3.58 -0.20
CA GLN A 48 -6.01 -2.67 0.48
C GLN A 48 -5.51 -1.23 0.38
N LEU A 49 -4.21 -1.03 0.52
CA LEU A 49 -3.63 0.31 0.37
C LEU A 49 -3.83 0.84 -1.05
N LEU A 50 -3.66 -0.03 -2.04
CA LEU A 50 -3.87 0.37 -3.43
C LEU A 50 -5.32 0.74 -3.69
N ASN A 51 -6.26 -0.01 -3.09
CA ASN A 51 -7.68 0.32 -3.20
C ASN A 51 -7.99 1.68 -2.61
N GLN A 52 -7.39 2.00 -1.46
CA GLN A 52 -7.58 3.30 -0.84
C GLN A 52 -6.99 4.41 -1.69
N LEU A 53 -5.82 4.15 -2.27
CA LEU A 53 -5.18 5.13 -3.15
C LEU A 53 -6.07 5.43 -4.36
N GLU A 54 -6.67 4.39 -4.93
CA GLU A 54 -7.60 4.55 -6.04
C GLU A 54 -8.78 5.45 -5.68
N LYS A 55 -9.35 5.22 -4.50
CA LYS A 55 -10.49 6.00 -4.06
C LYS A 55 -10.13 7.47 -3.86
N VAL A 56 -8.97 7.71 -3.26
CA VAL A 56 -8.51 9.09 -3.04
C VAL A 56 -8.25 9.77 -4.37
N THR A 57 -7.65 9.07 -5.31
CA THR A 57 -7.36 9.61 -6.63
C THR A 57 -8.64 9.91 -7.40
N ALA A 58 -9.63 9.04 -7.25
CA ALA A 58 -10.89 9.21 -7.98
C ALA A 58 -11.68 10.44 -7.52
N THR A 59 -11.46 10.89 -6.28
CA THR A 59 -12.18 12.05 -5.75
C THR A 59 -11.48 13.37 -6.06
N ASP A 60 -10.31 13.31 -6.63
CA ASP A 60 -9.60 14.50 -7.06
C ASP A 60 -10.20 15.02 -8.36
#